data_4896483940036ced88d40c7c88544e96
#
_entry.id   4896483940036ced88d40c7c88544e96
#
_cell.length_a   1.000
_cell.length_b   1.000
_cell.length_c   1.000
_cell.angle_alpha   90.00
_cell.angle_beta   90.00
_cell.angle_gamma   90.00
#
_symmetry.space_group_name_H-M   'P 1'
#
loop_
_entity.id
_entity.type
_entity.pdbx_description
1 polymer ?
#
loop_
_entity_poly.entity_id
_entity_poly.type
_entity_poly.pdbx_seq_one_letter_code
_entity_poly.pdbx_strand_id
1 'polypeptide(L)'
;MKSVSLLLVIGLGVAIGAGACSSNPPPQTAPQPNADSAAAAERARQDSIAAAQADADRRAREEAERVARQREADSLAALGRSTEEVRATLATMIHFDYDKATIRSEDASILDQKVAILQANSNLRIRVGGHCDERGSDEYNLALGNRRAQAAKQYLVSHGIDGGRIETQSWGEEKPLAQGHDEAAWSQNRRDEFEVISGGDNLRRPS
;
A
#
# COMPACT_ATOMS: atom_id res chain seq x y z
N MET A 1 -10.12 -16.70 -29.15
CA MET A 1 -10.54 -17.32 -30.41
C MET A 1 -9.54 -16.93 -31.50
N LYS A 2 -8.57 -17.77 -31.83
CA LYS A 2 -7.81 -17.81 -33.08
C LYS A 2 -7.17 -19.19 -33.13
N SER A 3 -7.83 -20.07 -33.91
CA SER A 3 -7.39 -21.42 -34.24
C SER A 3 -6.22 -21.34 -35.21
N VAL A 4 -5.15 -22.07 -34.94
CA VAL A 4 -4.08 -22.32 -35.92
C VAL A 4 -4.20 -23.76 -36.37
N SER A 5 -4.66 -23.94 -37.62
CA SER A 5 -4.72 -25.21 -38.35
C SER A 5 -3.32 -25.61 -38.80
N LEU A 6 -2.89 -26.82 -38.42
CA LEU A 6 -1.68 -27.46 -38.92
C LEU A 6 -2.04 -28.36 -40.12
N LEU A 7 -1.57 -27.99 -41.30
CA LEU A 7 -1.71 -28.74 -42.54
C LEU A 7 -0.62 -29.82 -42.64
N LEU A 8 -1.04 -31.07 -42.73
CA LEU A 8 -0.20 -32.25 -43.01
C LEU A 8 -0.06 -32.43 -44.52
N VAL A 9 1.16 -32.34 -45.06
CA VAL A 9 1.45 -32.63 -46.46
C VAL A 9 2.08 -34.02 -46.53
N ILE A 10 1.34 -34.96 -47.13
CA ILE A 10 1.83 -36.29 -47.47
C ILE A 10 2.36 -36.23 -48.90
N GLY A 11 3.68 -36.42 -49.06
CA GLY A 11 4.32 -36.55 -50.37
C GLY A 11 4.58 -38.02 -50.68
N LEU A 12 3.88 -38.52 -51.65
CA LEU A 12 4.05 -39.87 -52.24
C LEU A 12 5.06 -39.78 -53.37
N GLY A 13 6.27 -40.38 -53.21
CA GLY A 13 7.28 -40.50 -54.26
C GLY A 13 7.54 -41.97 -54.61
N VAL A 14 7.06 -42.38 -55.80
CA VAL A 14 7.42 -43.67 -56.40
C VAL A 14 8.64 -43.48 -57.26
N ALA A 15 9.72 -44.29 -57.00
CA ALA A 15 10.84 -44.42 -57.90
C ALA A 15 11.13 -45.92 -58.15
N ILE A 16 10.93 -46.34 -59.39
CA ILE A 16 11.30 -47.68 -59.95
C ILE A 16 12.74 -47.55 -60.42
N GLY A 17 13.63 -48.45 -59.99
CA GLY A 17 14.98 -48.55 -60.49
C GLY A 17 15.54 -49.95 -60.35
N ALA A 18 15.99 -50.46 -61.43
CA ALA A 18 16.34 -51.84 -61.83
C ALA A 18 17.56 -52.42 -61.13
N GLY A 19 17.64 -53.75 -61.09
CA GLY A 19 18.54 -54.66 -60.44
C GLY A 19 20.01 -54.53 -60.72
N ALA A 20 20.75 -55.02 -59.77
CA ALA A 20 22.09 -55.61 -59.91
C ALA A 20 22.28 -56.67 -58.80
N CYS A 21 22.54 -57.92 -59.27
CA CYS A 21 22.92 -59.01 -58.36
C CYS A 21 24.20 -58.69 -57.66
N SER A 22 24.16 -58.52 -56.36
CA SER A 22 25.31 -58.51 -55.48
C SER A 22 25.04 -59.50 -54.35
N SER A 23 25.92 -60.48 -54.16
CA SER A 23 25.87 -61.46 -53.09
C SER A 23 26.04 -60.75 -51.73
N ASN A 24 24.90 -60.50 -51.09
CA ASN A 24 24.88 -59.98 -49.73
C ASN A 24 25.25 -61.11 -48.74
N PRO A 25 26.18 -60.90 -47.82
CA PRO A 25 26.31 -61.78 -46.67
C PRO A 25 24.99 -61.76 -45.86
N PRO A 26 24.67 -62.87 -45.17
CA PRO A 26 23.43 -62.95 -44.42
C PRO A 26 23.33 -61.76 -43.43
N PRO A 27 22.16 -61.17 -43.25
CA PRO A 27 21.98 -60.07 -42.34
C PRO A 27 22.39 -60.51 -40.93
N GLN A 28 23.42 -59.88 -40.38
CA GLN A 28 23.73 -60.01 -38.97
C GLN A 28 22.50 -59.48 -38.20
N THR A 29 21.77 -60.39 -37.59
CA THR A 29 20.69 -60.06 -36.68
C THR A 29 21.33 -59.28 -35.56
N ALA A 30 21.06 -57.96 -35.50
CA ALA A 30 21.43 -57.13 -34.38
C ALA A 30 20.92 -57.82 -33.11
N PRO A 31 21.70 -57.88 -32.04
CA PRO A 31 21.27 -58.53 -30.79
C PRO A 31 19.97 -57.83 -30.35
N GLN A 32 18.87 -58.59 -30.32
CA GLN A 32 17.62 -58.10 -29.78
C GLN A 32 17.87 -57.83 -28.27
N PRO A 33 17.49 -56.64 -27.76
CA PRO A 33 17.62 -56.37 -26.36
C PRO A 33 16.77 -57.41 -25.61
N ASN A 34 17.41 -58.14 -24.70
CA ASN A 34 16.75 -59.11 -23.83
C ASN A 34 15.67 -58.32 -23.01
N ALA A 35 14.57 -59.00 -22.66
CA ALA A 35 13.44 -58.38 -21.97
C ALA A 35 13.84 -57.61 -20.69
N ASP A 36 14.89 -58.05 -20.00
CA ASP A 36 15.41 -57.37 -18.79
C ASP A 36 16.05 -56.03 -19.10
N SER A 37 16.76 -55.89 -20.23
CA SER A 37 17.36 -54.60 -20.60
C SER A 37 16.34 -53.57 -21.04
N ALA A 38 15.22 -54.02 -21.72
CA ALA A 38 14.12 -53.15 -22.06
C ALA A 38 13.34 -52.67 -20.83
N ALA A 39 13.11 -53.58 -19.85
CA ALA A 39 12.46 -53.24 -18.60
C ALA A 39 13.28 -52.27 -17.74
N ALA A 40 14.61 -52.44 -17.72
CA ALA A 40 15.52 -51.53 -17.02
C ALA A 40 15.52 -50.11 -17.68
N ALA A 41 15.55 -50.03 -18.99
CA ALA A 41 15.46 -48.75 -19.71
C ALA A 41 14.13 -48.00 -19.47
N GLU A 42 13.04 -48.75 -19.40
CA GLU A 42 11.72 -48.17 -19.10
C GLU A 42 11.63 -47.63 -17.68
N ARG A 43 12.15 -48.38 -16.69
CA ARG A 43 12.25 -47.87 -15.29
C ARG A 43 13.09 -46.60 -15.21
N ALA A 44 14.25 -46.56 -15.85
CA ALA A 44 15.10 -45.37 -15.86
C ALA A 44 14.40 -44.16 -16.51
N ARG A 45 13.56 -44.34 -17.52
CA ARG A 45 12.74 -43.29 -18.11
C ARG A 45 11.66 -42.81 -17.13
N GLN A 46 10.97 -43.74 -16.49
CA GLN A 46 9.94 -43.40 -15.49
C GLN A 46 10.54 -42.64 -14.31
N ASP A 47 11.71 -43.06 -13.80
CA ASP A 47 12.43 -42.36 -12.73
C ASP A 47 12.86 -40.96 -13.15
N SER A 48 13.32 -40.79 -14.39
CA SER A 48 13.70 -39.46 -14.91
C SER A 48 12.50 -38.51 -15.07
N ILE A 49 11.34 -39.04 -15.51
CA ILE A 49 10.10 -38.26 -15.61
C ILE A 49 9.61 -37.86 -14.21
N ALA A 50 9.64 -38.83 -13.24
CA ALA A 50 9.23 -38.54 -11.88
C ALA A 50 10.14 -37.48 -11.22
N ALA A 51 11.45 -37.56 -11.45
CA ALA A 51 12.40 -36.57 -10.97
C ALA A 51 12.16 -35.19 -11.58
N ALA A 52 11.91 -35.13 -12.89
CA ALA A 52 11.58 -33.87 -13.58
C ALA A 52 10.26 -33.25 -13.09
N GLN A 53 9.26 -34.08 -12.80
CA GLN A 53 7.99 -33.62 -12.22
C GLN A 53 8.18 -33.09 -10.80
N ALA A 54 8.92 -33.79 -9.96
CA ALA A 54 9.22 -33.34 -8.60
C ALA A 54 9.99 -32.03 -8.59
N ASP A 55 10.92 -31.83 -9.52
CA ASP A 55 11.64 -30.55 -9.66
C ASP A 55 10.73 -29.43 -10.16
N ALA A 56 9.82 -29.72 -11.10
CA ALA A 56 8.85 -28.76 -11.56
C ALA A 56 7.87 -28.35 -10.44
N ASP A 57 7.38 -29.31 -9.66
CA ASP A 57 6.50 -29.07 -8.52
C ASP A 57 7.21 -28.24 -7.42
N ARG A 58 8.48 -28.55 -7.15
CA ARG A 58 9.28 -27.76 -6.20
C ARG A 58 9.39 -26.31 -6.65
N ARG A 59 9.81 -26.09 -7.91
CA ARG A 59 9.92 -24.73 -8.48
C ARG A 59 8.58 -23.99 -8.47
N ALA A 60 7.48 -24.66 -8.75
CA ALA A 60 6.15 -24.07 -8.71
C ALA A 60 5.78 -23.65 -7.28
N ARG A 61 6.10 -24.46 -6.26
CA ARG A 61 5.87 -24.12 -4.86
C ARG A 61 6.73 -22.93 -4.42
N GLU A 62 8.02 -22.94 -4.73
CA GLU A 62 8.96 -21.84 -4.43
C GLU A 62 8.48 -20.51 -5.05
N GLU A 63 8.03 -20.58 -6.32
CA GLU A 63 7.48 -19.40 -7.01
C GLU A 63 6.17 -18.93 -6.38
N ALA A 64 5.26 -19.85 -6.03
CA ALA A 64 4.00 -19.50 -5.35
C ALA A 64 4.26 -18.84 -3.99
N GLU A 65 5.19 -19.35 -3.22
CA GLU A 65 5.60 -18.75 -1.94
C GLU A 65 6.24 -17.36 -2.13
N ARG A 66 7.09 -17.22 -3.16
CA ARG A 66 7.69 -15.91 -3.48
C ARG A 66 6.62 -14.88 -3.83
N VAL A 67 5.67 -15.26 -4.69
CA VAL A 67 4.55 -14.40 -5.08
C VAL A 67 3.67 -14.06 -3.87
N ALA A 68 3.40 -15.02 -2.99
CA ALA A 68 2.62 -14.78 -1.77
C ALA A 68 3.31 -13.78 -0.84
N ARG A 69 4.61 -13.97 -0.57
CA ARG A 69 5.41 -13.02 0.24
C ARG A 69 5.45 -11.62 -0.39
N GLN A 70 5.58 -11.53 -1.71
CA GLN A 70 5.58 -10.25 -2.41
C GLN A 70 4.23 -9.52 -2.26
N ARG A 71 3.11 -10.23 -2.44
CA ARG A 71 1.77 -9.65 -2.26
C ARG A 71 1.52 -9.15 -0.85
N GLU A 72 1.99 -9.89 0.16
CA GLU A 72 1.91 -9.47 1.56
C GLU A 72 2.73 -8.20 1.80
N ALA A 73 3.98 -8.16 1.32
CA ALA A 73 4.84 -6.98 1.42
C ALA A 73 4.23 -5.76 0.72
N ASP A 74 3.68 -5.93 -0.48
CA ASP A 74 3.01 -4.85 -1.23
C ASP A 74 1.76 -4.34 -0.50
N SER A 75 0.99 -5.25 0.11
CA SER A 75 -0.19 -4.90 0.92
C SER A 75 0.19 -4.09 2.16
N LEU A 76 1.22 -4.52 2.89
CA LEU A 76 1.73 -3.78 4.06
C LEU A 76 2.29 -2.40 3.67
N ALA A 77 3.01 -2.32 2.56
CA ALA A 77 3.52 -1.06 2.04
C ALA A 77 2.40 -0.10 1.61
N ALA A 78 1.33 -0.64 1.01
CA ALA A 78 0.15 0.16 0.63
C ALA A 78 -0.59 0.69 1.87
N LEU A 79 -0.75 -0.13 2.91
CA LEU A 79 -1.34 0.28 4.18
C LEU A 79 -0.50 1.37 4.86
N GLY A 80 0.82 1.21 4.87
CA GLY A 80 1.74 2.21 5.42
C GLY A 80 1.62 3.56 4.71
N ARG A 81 1.62 3.58 3.38
CA ARG A 81 1.40 4.82 2.60
C ARG A 81 0.05 5.46 2.89
N SER A 82 -1.02 4.67 2.97
CA SER A 82 -2.35 5.17 3.32
C SER A 82 -2.38 5.80 4.71
N THR A 83 -1.76 5.18 5.70
CA THR A 83 -1.65 5.70 7.07
C THR A 83 -0.90 7.04 7.10
N GLU A 84 0.22 7.15 6.39
CA GLU A 84 1.00 8.40 6.35
C GLU A 84 0.26 9.55 5.66
N GLU A 85 -0.47 9.28 4.58
CA GLU A 85 -1.29 10.31 3.92
C GLU A 85 -2.42 10.81 4.82
N VAL A 86 -3.10 9.91 5.53
CA VAL A 86 -4.14 10.27 6.49
C VAL A 86 -3.54 11.08 7.66
N ARG A 87 -2.37 10.67 8.15
CA ARG A 87 -1.66 11.39 9.21
C ARG A 87 -1.24 12.80 8.78
N ALA A 88 -0.73 12.95 7.55
CA ALA A 88 -0.39 14.25 6.99
C ALA A 88 -1.62 15.16 6.88
N THR A 89 -2.78 14.63 6.44
CA THR A 89 -4.04 15.38 6.39
C THR A 89 -4.50 15.79 7.81
N LEU A 90 -4.36 14.90 8.79
CA LEU A 90 -4.68 15.24 10.19
C LEU A 90 -3.77 16.35 10.74
N ALA A 91 -2.50 16.36 10.38
CA ALA A 91 -1.53 17.34 10.82
C ALA A 91 -1.70 18.72 10.14
N THR A 92 -2.51 18.84 9.09
CA THR A 92 -2.79 20.13 8.46
C THR A 92 -3.39 21.11 9.47
N MET A 93 -2.76 22.25 9.65
CA MET A 93 -3.16 23.27 10.60
C MET A 93 -4.34 24.10 10.05
N ILE A 94 -5.08 24.73 10.95
CA ILE A 94 -6.02 25.80 10.62
C ILE A 94 -5.50 27.11 11.19
N HIS A 95 -5.89 28.24 10.57
CA HIS A 95 -5.39 29.55 10.94
C HIS A 95 -6.52 30.49 11.34
N PHE A 96 -6.17 31.56 12.04
CA PHE A 96 -7.11 32.53 12.57
C PHE A 96 -6.71 33.95 12.21
N ASP A 97 -7.71 34.80 12.09
CA ASP A 97 -7.49 36.24 12.03
C ASP A 97 -6.93 36.76 13.36
N TYR A 98 -6.36 37.95 13.31
CA TYR A 98 -5.90 38.64 14.51
C TYR A 98 -7.03 38.78 15.53
N ASP A 99 -6.71 38.42 16.76
CA ASP A 99 -7.62 38.51 17.92
C ASP A 99 -8.97 37.79 17.75
N LYS A 100 -9.04 36.77 16.85
CA LYS A 100 -10.24 35.97 16.64
C LYS A 100 -10.00 34.49 16.96
N ALA A 101 -11.10 33.82 17.37
CA ALA A 101 -11.20 32.38 17.54
C ALA A 101 -12.28 31.77 16.62
N THR A 102 -12.82 32.56 15.68
CA THR A 102 -13.80 32.10 14.72
C THR A 102 -13.12 31.33 13.59
N ILE A 103 -13.59 30.12 13.30
CA ILE A 103 -13.11 29.32 12.16
C ILE A 103 -13.38 30.09 10.87
N ARG A 104 -12.37 30.28 10.05
CA ARG A 104 -12.49 30.93 8.74
C ARG A 104 -13.13 29.95 7.74
N SER A 105 -13.81 30.49 6.73
CA SER A 105 -14.46 29.67 5.71
C SER A 105 -13.49 28.77 4.94
N GLU A 106 -12.29 29.25 4.69
CA GLU A 106 -11.22 28.48 4.04
C GLU A 106 -10.70 27.31 4.90
N ASP A 107 -10.71 27.46 6.22
CA ASP A 107 -10.26 26.42 7.16
C ASP A 107 -11.35 25.40 7.48
N ALA A 108 -12.61 25.71 7.21
CA ALA A 108 -13.73 24.78 7.41
C ALA A 108 -13.54 23.50 6.58
N SER A 109 -13.07 23.60 5.33
CA SER A 109 -12.80 22.43 4.49
C SER A 109 -11.70 21.52 5.04
N ILE A 110 -10.72 22.07 5.74
CA ILE A 110 -9.67 21.30 6.44
C ILE A 110 -10.28 20.51 7.60
N LEU A 111 -11.19 21.16 8.35
CA LEU A 111 -11.90 20.49 9.45
C LEU A 111 -12.85 19.40 8.94
N ASP A 112 -13.53 19.62 7.81
CA ASP A 112 -14.38 18.58 7.17
C ASP A 112 -13.58 17.33 6.80
N GLN A 113 -12.37 17.49 6.28
CA GLN A 113 -11.49 16.36 6.02
C GLN A 113 -11.12 15.59 7.30
N LYS A 114 -10.89 16.32 8.40
CA LYS A 114 -10.62 15.70 9.71
C LYS A 114 -11.85 15.00 10.28
N VAL A 115 -13.05 15.55 10.08
CA VAL A 115 -14.33 14.88 10.42
C VAL A 115 -14.40 13.52 9.72
N ALA A 116 -14.20 13.49 8.39
CA ALA A 116 -14.28 12.26 7.62
C ALA A 116 -13.25 11.22 8.11
N ILE A 117 -12.02 11.64 8.40
CA ILE A 117 -10.97 10.76 8.95
C ILE A 117 -11.37 10.22 10.34
N LEU A 118 -11.86 11.08 11.24
CA LEU A 118 -12.27 10.70 12.59
C LEU A 118 -13.48 9.76 12.58
N GLN A 119 -14.41 9.92 11.63
CA GLN A 119 -15.54 9.01 11.42
C GLN A 119 -15.08 7.63 10.92
N ALA A 120 -14.14 7.58 9.97
CA ALA A 120 -13.58 6.33 9.45
C ALA A 120 -12.71 5.57 10.48
N ASN A 121 -12.23 6.26 11.53
CA ASN A 121 -11.30 5.73 12.53
C ASN A 121 -11.82 5.96 13.96
N SER A 122 -12.75 5.13 14.42
CA SER A 122 -13.45 5.31 15.71
C SER A 122 -12.54 5.32 16.94
N ASN A 123 -11.40 4.62 16.88
CA ASN A 123 -10.42 4.56 17.99
C ASN A 123 -9.42 5.72 18.00
N LEU A 124 -9.45 6.56 16.95
CA LEU A 124 -8.53 7.69 16.82
C LEU A 124 -8.89 8.78 17.81
N ARG A 125 -7.92 9.24 18.59
CA ARG A 125 -8.02 10.38 19.49
C ARG A 125 -6.99 11.42 19.10
N ILE A 126 -7.39 12.68 19.16
CA ILE A 126 -6.55 13.82 18.80
C ILE A 126 -6.51 14.85 19.92
N ARG A 127 -5.44 15.64 19.91
CA ARG A 127 -5.33 16.88 20.67
C ARG A 127 -5.30 18.05 19.72
N VAL A 128 -6.04 19.09 20.05
CA VAL A 128 -6.01 20.37 19.36
C VAL A 128 -5.23 21.36 20.22
N GLY A 129 -4.12 21.86 19.69
CA GLY A 129 -3.24 22.84 20.34
C GLY A 129 -3.48 24.23 19.75
N GLY A 130 -3.97 25.17 20.57
CA GLY A 130 -4.23 26.55 20.13
C GLY A 130 -3.05 27.46 20.38
N HIS A 131 -2.66 28.21 19.35
CA HIS A 131 -1.51 29.11 19.35
C HIS A 131 -1.92 30.56 19.00
N CYS A 132 -1.10 31.49 19.44
CA CYS A 132 -1.25 32.92 19.17
C CYS A 132 0.04 33.50 18.60
N ASP A 133 -0.03 34.69 18.01
CA ASP A 133 1.12 35.53 17.79
C ASP A 133 1.54 36.23 19.10
N GLU A 134 2.67 36.87 19.12
CA GLU A 134 3.30 37.47 20.30
C GLU A 134 2.61 38.75 20.81
N ARG A 135 1.55 39.23 20.17
CA ARG A 135 0.88 40.49 20.55
C ARG A 135 -0.15 40.22 21.63
N GLY A 136 0.04 40.87 22.78
CA GLY A 136 -0.82 40.75 23.95
C GLY A 136 -0.06 40.41 25.19
N SER A 137 -0.76 39.99 26.26
CA SER A 137 -0.10 39.39 27.44
C SER A 137 -0.17 37.86 27.33
N ASP A 138 0.74 37.19 28.02
CA ASP A 138 0.79 35.70 28.07
C ASP A 138 -0.54 35.11 28.51
N GLU A 139 -1.18 35.69 29.54
CA GLU A 139 -2.47 35.22 30.06
C GLU A 139 -3.60 35.41 29.00
N TYR A 140 -3.57 36.54 28.29
CA TYR A 140 -4.53 36.82 27.22
C TYR A 140 -4.37 35.82 26.10
N ASN A 141 -3.15 35.59 25.63
CA ASN A 141 -2.82 34.66 24.56
C ASN A 141 -3.10 33.22 24.95
N LEU A 142 -2.86 32.82 26.18
CA LEU A 142 -3.24 31.51 26.70
C LEU A 142 -4.76 31.32 26.67
N ALA A 143 -5.54 32.34 27.07
CA ALA A 143 -6.99 32.30 27.01
C ALA A 143 -7.51 32.30 25.55
N LEU A 144 -6.87 33.07 24.64
CA LEU A 144 -7.25 33.12 23.22
C LEU A 144 -6.94 31.78 22.52
N GLY A 145 -5.76 31.19 22.77
CA GLY A 145 -5.42 29.88 22.24
C GLY A 145 -6.38 28.79 22.70
N ASN A 146 -6.82 28.84 23.97
CA ASN A 146 -7.85 27.92 24.46
C ASN A 146 -9.20 28.11 23.73
N ARG A 147 -9.63 29.36 23.48
CA ARG A 147 -10.86 29.63 22.72
C ARG A 147 -10.77 29.10 21.29
N ARG A 148 -9.62 29.19 20.63
CA ARG A 148 -9.36 28.65 19.29
C ARG A 148 -9.48 27.13 19.28
N ALA A 149 -8.74 26.44 20.15
CA ALA A 149 -8.81 24.99 20.27
C ALA A 149 -10.22 24.49 20.60
N GLN A 150 -10.96 25.21 21.44
CA GLN A 150 -12.37 24.91 21.74
C GLN A 150 -13.28 25.13 20.53
N ALA A 151 -13.06 26.17 19.72
CA ALA A 151 -13.84 26.39 18.50
C ALA A 151 -13.64 25.23 17.48
N ALA A 152 -12.40 24.79 17.27
CA ALA A 152 -12.12 23.62 16.43
C ALA A 152 -12.76 22.34 16.99
N LYS A 153 -12.66 22.10 18.32
CA LYS A 153 -13.35 20.97 18.96
C LYS A 153 -14.85 21.03 18.78
N GLN A 154 -15.49 22.20 18.98
CA GLN A 154 -16.92 22.37 18.81
C GLN A 154 -17.36 22.12 17.35
N TYR A 155 -16.56 22.55 16.38
CA TYR A 155 -16.79 22.23 14.97
C TYR A 155 -16.85 20.72 14.75
N LEU A 156 -15.82 19.98 15.18
CA LEU A 156 -15.75 18.52 15.03
C LEU A 156 -16.93 17.82 15.75
N VAL A 157 -17.28 18.26 16.95
CA VAL A 157 -18.40 17.69 17.74
C VAL A 157 -19.75 17.95 17.05
N SER A 158 -19.97 19.15 16.51
CA SER A 158 -21.20 19.47 15.77
C SER A 158 -21.37 18.63 14.50
N HIS A 159 -20.28 18.08 13.96
CA HIS A 159 -20.26 17.15 12.83
C HIS A 159 -20.23 15.66 13.26
N GLY A 160 -20.60 15.37 14.51
CA GLY A 160 -20.84 14.01 14.99
C GLY A 160 -19.63 13.28 15.56
N ILE A 161 -18.52 13.97 15.83
CA ILE A 161 -17.38 13.38 16.53
C ILE A 161 -17.59 13.42 18.04
N ASP A 162 -17.38 12.28 18.72
CA ASP A 162 -17.45 12.26 20.19
C ASP A 162 -16.41 13.20 20.80
N GLY A 163 -16.87 14.14 21.63
CA GLY A 163 -16.02 15.12 22.31
C GLY A 163 -14.99 14.52 23.26
N GLY A 164 -15.22 13.29 23.75
CA GLY A 164 -14.24 12.52 24.54
C GLY A 164 -13.00 12.07 23.78
N ARG A 165 -13.06 12.10 22.44
CA ARG A 165 -11.95 11.77 21.54
C ARG A 165 -11.06 12.99 21.20
N ILE A 166 -11.44 14.19 21.66
CA ILE A 166 -10.78 15.44 21.32
C ILE A 166 -10.34 16.15 22.60
N GLU A 167 -9.05 16.17 22.84
CA GLU A 167 -8.43 17.00 23.89
C GLU A 167 -8.13 18.38 23.33
N THR A 168 -8.14 19.39 24.21
CA THR A 168 -7.74 20.76 23.84
C THR A 168 -6.66 21.24 24.78
N GLN A 169 -5.69 21.97 24.23
CA GLN A 169 -4.60 22.59 24.97
C GLN A 169 -4.28 23.95 24.37
N SER A 170 -3.96 24.93 25.18
CA SER A 170 -3.42 26.20 24.70
C SER A 170 -1.93 26.27 24.98
N TRP A 171 -1.21 26.80 24.02
CA TRP A 171 0.20 27.16 24.13
C TRP A 171 0.39 28.68 24.14
N GLY A 172 -0.70 29.45 23.94
CA GLY A 172 -0.58 30.90 23.81
C GLY A 172 0.44 31.27 22.73
N GLU A 173 1.39 32.11 23.08
CA GLU A 173 2.52 32.52 22.23
C GLU A 173 3.80 31.74 22.47
N GLU A 174 3.83 30.81 23.46
CA GLU A 174 5.06 30.13 23.93
C GLU A 174 5.72 29.23 22.86
N LYS A 175 4.96 28.81 21.84
CA LYS A 175 5.45 27.92 20.76
C LYS A 175 5.26 28.54 19.38
N PRO A 176 6.05 29.55 19.03
CA PRO A 176 5.96 30.15 17.70
C PRO A 176 6.44 29.17 16.63
N LEU A 177 5.70 29.09 15.51
CA LEU A 177 6.09 28.34 14.31
C LEU A 177 7.07 29.17 13.47
N ALA A 178 6.77 30.45 13.30
CA ALA A 178 7.60 31.38 12.55
C ALA A 178 8.19 32.42 13.50
N GLN A 179 9.48 32.71 13.29
CA GLN A 179 10.21 33.77 13.98
C GLN A 179 10.05 35.08 13.21
N GLY A 180 9.80 36.18 13.91
CA GLY A 180 9.68 37.52 13.32
C GLY A 180 8.57 38.33 13.96
N HIS A 181 8.62 39.65 13.77
CA HIS A 181 7.74 40.63 14.36
C HIS A 181 6.91 41.35 13.27
N ASP A 182 6.43 40.57 12.29
CA ASP A 182 5.63 41.06 11.18
C ASP A 182 4.42 40.17 10.91
N GLU A 183 3.51 40.64 10.06
CA GLU A 183 2.28 39.89 9.73
C GLU A 183 2.57 38.56 9.03
N ALA A 184 3.71 38.42 8.34
CA ALA A 184 4.08 37.16 7.70
C ALA A 184 4.38 36.05 8.73
N ALA A 185 5.07 36.40 9.84
CA ALA A 185 5.31 35.49 10.96
C ALA A 185 4.06 35.32 11.82
N TRP A 186 3.39 36.43 12.17
CA TRP A 186 2.18 36.39 13.03
C TRP A 186 1.05 35.56 12.45
N SER A 187 0.80 35.66 11.14
CA SER A 187 -0.27 34.87 10.50
C SER A 187 -0.02 33.36 10.58
N GLN A 188 1.24 32.91 10.56
CA GLN A 188 1.61 31.51 10.74
C GLN A 188 1.47 31.07 12.21
N ASN A 189 1.73 31.98 13.15
CA ASN A 189 1.64 31.67 14.57
C ASN A 189 0.18 31.60 15.08
N ARG A 190 -0.75 32.32 14.46
CA ARG A 190 -2.19 32.26 14.79
C ARG A 190 -2.82 31.00 14.20
N ARG A 191 -2.61 29.84 14.82
CA ARG A 191 -3.02 28.55 14.30
C ARG A 191 -3.54 27.59 15.37
N ASP A 192 -4.23 26.57 14.93
CA ASP A 192 -4.41 25.35 15.72
C ASP A 192 -3.65 24.20 15.04
N GLU A 193 -2.94 23.43 15.86
CA GLU A 193 -2.27 22.18 15.50
C GLU A 193 -3.11 20.99 15.94
N PHE A 194 -2.97 19.88 15.20
CA PHE A 194 -3.70 18.63 15.48
C PHE A 194 -2.70 17.50 15.67
N GLU A 195 -2.66 16.93 16.85
CA GLU A 195 -1.78 15.84 17.23
C GLU A 195 -2.58 14.56 17.45
N VAL A 196 -2.12 13.45 16.89
CA VAL A 196 -2.67 12.13 17.20
C VAL A 196 -2.12 11.64 18.53
N ILE A 197 -3.00 11.42 19.52
CA ILE A 197 -2.60 10.96 20.86
C ILE A 197 -2.86 9.48 21.10
N SER A 198 -3.75 8.85 20.32
CA SER A 198 -3.93 7.39 20.29
C SER A 198 -4.68 6.90 19.05
N GLY A 199 -4.53 5.63 18.71
CA GLY A 199 -5.24 4.99 17.60
C GLY A 199 -4.69 5.31 16.21
N GLY A 200 -3.45 5.82 16.11
CA GLY A 200 -2.82 6.26 14.87
C GLY A 200 -2.01 5.22 14.10
N ASP A 201 -1.96 3.95 14.56
CA ASP A 201 -1.07 2.94 13.95
C ASP A 201 -1.53 2.45 12.59
N ASN A 202 -2.85 2.32 12.39
CA ASN A 202 -3.46 1.79 11.15
C ASN A 202 -4.65 2.67 10.76
N LEU A 203 -4.37 3.83 10.18
CA LEU A 203 -5.39 4.78 9.79
C LEU A 203 -6.03 4.39 8.45
N ARG A 204 -7.36 4.37 8.43
CA ARG A 204 -8.16 4.13 7.22
C ARG A 204 -8.49 5.47 6.55
N ARG A 205 -8.39 5.48 5.22
CA ARG A 205 -8.90 6.60 4.44
C ARG A 205 -10.43 6.68 4.56
N PRO A 206 -10.99 7.89 4.57
CA PRO A 206 -12.42 8.07 4.35
C PRO A 206 -12.84 7.46 3.00
N SER A 207 -14.02 6.87 2.95
CA SER A 207 -14.64 6.32 1.72
C SER A 207 -15.28 7.42 0.89
#